data_7216d92918a7de86b7fa04d14d1b34c4
#
_entry.id   7216d92918a7de86b7fa04d14d1b34c4
#
_cell.length_a   1.000
_cell.length_b   1.000
_cell.length_c   1.000
_cell.angle_alpha   90.00
_cell.angle_beta   90.00
_cell.angle_gamma   90.00
#
_symmetry.space_group_name_H-M   'P 1'
#
loop_
_entity.id
_entity.type
_entity.pdbx_description
1 polymer ?
#
loop_
_entity_poly.entity_id
_entity_poly.type
_entity_poly.pdbx_seq_one_letter_code
_entity_poly.pdbx_strand_id
1 'polypeptide(L)'
;MKKISERIFYVGVNDDDKVMFEGLWPLPLGVSYNSYLVVGEKVALIDTVESGFEDEFIGNINEAIGDRPIDYLVVNHMEPDHSSLISYMLERYPSLVILANAKTLPMLKGYHNVPEERVQIVAEAESVSLGGCSLRFYMAPMVHWPETMVTWLEEEGTLFSGD
;
A
#
# COMPACT_ATOMS: atom_id res chain seq x y z
N MET A 1 -1.71 -12.27 -9.93
CA MET A 1 -0.74 -11.15 -9.85
C MET A 1 -0.03 -10.87 -11.18
N LYS A 2 0.75 -9.77 -11.34
CA LYS A 2 1.53 -9.46 -12.54
C LYS A 2 2.94 -8.99 -12.14
N LYS A 3 3.98 -9.68 -12.61
CA LYS A 3 5.37 -9.23 -12.45
C LYS A 3 5.63 -8.01 -13.34
N ILE A 4 6.07 -6.89 -12.75
CA ILE A 4 6.40 -5.64 -13.44
C ILE A 4 7.90 -5.57 -13.76
N SER A 5 8.75 -5.89 -12.72
CA SER A 5 10.20 -5.93 -12.84
C SER A 5 10.78 -7.10 -12.05
N GLU A 6 12.10 -7.12 -11.86
CA GLU A 6 12.73 -8.16 -11.01
C GLU A 6 12.26 -8.08 -9.55
N ARG A 7 11.91 -6.89 -9.07
CA ARG A 7 11.53 -6.61 -7.68
C ARG A 7 10.09 -6.21 -7.47
N ILE A 8 9.39 -5.75 -8.53
CA ILE A 8 8.06 -5.17 -8.42
C ILE A 8 7.01 -6.14 -8.94
N PHE A 9 5.99 -6.39 -8.12
CA PHE A 9 4.82 -7.18 -8.49
C PHE A 9 3.55 -6.38 -8.24
N TYR A 10 2.70 -6.25 -9.24
CA TYR A 10 1.33 -5.75 -9.06
C TYR A 10 0.51 -6.86 -8.42
N VAL A 11 -0.08 -6.56 -7.28
CA VAL A 11 -0.92 -7.49 -6.51
C VAL A 11 -2.33 -6.94 -6.24
N GLY A 12 -2.64 -5.79 -6.80
CA GLY A 12 -3.97 -5.18 -6.74
C GLY A 12 -5.05 -6.04 -7.36
N VAL A 13 -6.28 -5.58 -7.29
CA VAL A 13 -7.47 -6.27 -7.80
C VAL A 13 -8.28 -5.35 -8.72
N ASN A 14 -9.06 -5.96 -9.63
CA ASN A 14 -10.01 -5.25 -10.48
C ASN A 14 -11.42 -5.54 -10.00
N ASP A 15 -12.20 -4.49 -9.79
CA ASP A 15 -13.61 -4.55 -9.45
C ASP A 15 -14.43 -4.19 -10.70
N ASP A 16 -14.71 -5.19 -11.52
CA ASP A 16 -15.45 -5.03 -12.77
C ASP A 16 -16.95 -4.82 -12.53
N ASP A 17 -17.44 -5.09 -11.32
CA ASP A 17 -18.85 -4.98 -10.94
C ASP A 17 -19.19 -3.61 -10.33
N LYS A 18 -18.21 -2.81 -9.95
CA LYS A 18 -18.43 -1.48 -9.38
C LYS A 18 -18.87 -0.51 -10.47
N VAL A 19 -20.13 -0.14 -10.46
CA VAL A 19 -20.75 0.73 -11.49
C VAL A 19 -20.65 2.22 -11.20
N MET A 20 -20.35 2.58 -9.92
CA MET A 20 -20.22 3.99 -9.49
C MET A 20 -19.17 4.13 -8.40
N PHE A 21 -18.31 5.14 -8.49
CA PHE A 21 -17.40 5.55 -7.44
C PHE A 21 -18.05 6.68 -6.61
N GLU A 22 -17.99 6.59 -5.28
CA GLU A 22 -18.57 7.52 -4.31
C GLU A 22 -20.06 7.88 -4.55
N GLY A 23 -20.79 7.03 -5.31
CA GLY A 23 -22.18 7.30 -5.67
C GLY A 23 -22.39 8.45 -6.69
N LEU A 24 -21.31 9.00 -7.25
CA LEU A 24 -21.32 10.16 -8.13
C LEU A 24 -20.73 9.90 -9.51
N TRP A 25 -19.67 9.09 -9.59
CA TRP A 25 -18.89 8.90 -10.82
C TRP A 25 -19.23 7.56 -11.45
N PRO A 26 -19.87 7.52 -12.64
CA PRO A 26 -20.11 6.28 -13.35
C PRO A 26 -18.80 5.59 -13.75
N LEU A 27 -18.71 4.29 -13.50
CA LEU A 27 -17.57 3.44 -13.82
C LEU A 27 -17.97 2.38 -14.85
N PRO A 28 -18.04 2.72 -16.14
CA PRO A 28 -18.53 1.79 -17.17
C PRO A 28 -17.62 0.58 -17.40
N LEU A 29 -16.38 0.62 -16.90
CA LEU A 29 -15.37 -0.45 -17.01
C LEU A 29 -14.89 -0.93 -15.65
N GLY A 30 -15.62 -0.63 -14.56
CA GLY A 30 -15.18 -0.93 -13.20
C GLY A 30 -14.04 -0.02 -12.73
N VAL A 31 -13.31 -0.49 -11.70
CA VAL A 31 -12.18 0.23 -11.09
C VAL A 31 -11.06 -0.76 -10.72
N SER A 32 -9.82 -0.29 -10.73
CA SER A 32 -8.66 -1.05 -10.25
C SER A 32 -8.18 -0.49 -8.93
N TYR A 33 -8.07 -1.35 -7.92
CA TYR A 33 -7.44 -1.00 -6.63
C TYR A 33 -5.97 -1.38 -6.73
N ASN A 34 -5.11 -0.38 -6.80
CA ASN A 34 -3.70 -0.57 -7.11
C ASN A 34 -2.87 -0.81 -5.87
N SER A 35 -2.25 -1.97 -5.80
CA SER A 35 -1.30 -2.33 -4.75
C SER A 35 -0.09 -3.06 -5.35
N TYR A 36 1.08 -2.87 -4.75
CA TYR A 36 2.33 -3.42 -5.27
C TYR A 36 3.18 -4.03 -4.16
N LEU A 37 3.89 -5.11 -4.47
CA LEU A 37 4.99 -5.60 -3.65
C LEU A 37 6.32 -5.12 -4.23
N VAL A 38 7.21 -4.70 -3.33
CA VAL A 38 8.62 -4.47 -3.61
C VAL A 38 9.44 -5.48 -2.81
N VAL A 39 10.19 -6.31 -3.52
CA VAL A 39 10.89 -7.48 -2.95
C VAL A 39 12.40 -7.26 -2.94
N GLY A 40 12.93 -7.06 -1.74
CA GLY A 40 14.35 -7.11 -1.41
C GLY A 40 14.66 -8.29 -0.48
N GLU A 41 15.62 -8.12 0.43
CA GLU A 41 15.77 -9.02 1.59
C GLU A 41 14.53 -8.93 2.48
N LYS A 42 13.99 -7.72 2.64
CA LYS A 42 12.67 -7.44 3.21
C LYS A 42 11.64 -7.23 2.11
N VAL A 43 10.38 -7.42 2.45
CA VAL A 43 9.24 -7.22 1.55
C VAL A 43 8.43 -6.03 2.02
N ALA A 44 8.20 -5.08 1.11
CA ALA A 44 7.28 -3.98 1.33
C ALA A 44 6.04 -4.13 0.44
N LEU A 45 4.87 -3.93 1.02
CA LEU A 45 3.59 -3.77 0.34
C LEU A 45 3.28 -2.27 0.24
N ILE A 46 2.90 -1.78 -0.92
CA ILE A 46 2.52 -0.39 -1.17
C ILE A 46 1.00 -0.31 -1.29
N ASP A 47 0.36 0.32 -0.33
CA ASP A 47 -1.08 0.40 -0.14
C ASP A 47 -1.79 -0.98 -0.06
N THR A 48 -3.07 -0.98 0.26
CA THR A 48 -3.93 -2.16 0.22
C THR A 48 -5.01 -1.99 -0.85
N VAL A 49 -6.12 -2.69 -0.74
CA VAL A 49 -7.25 -2.61 -1.65
C VAL A 49 -8.56 -2.44 -0.87
N GLU A 50 -9.67 -2.20 -1.56
CA GLU A 50 -11.02 -2.12 -1.00
C GLU A 50 -11.40 -3.42 -0.28
N SER A 51 -12.23 -3.30 0.76
CA SER A 51 -12.77 -4.44 1.50
C SER A 51 -13.66 -5.32 0.61
N GLY A 52 -13.69 -6.63 0.92
CA GLY A 52 -14.40 -7.64 0.13
C GLY A 52 -13.54 -8.35 -0.91
N PHE A 53 -12.28 -7.95 -1.07
CA PHE A 53 -11.31 -8.56 -2.00
C PHE A 53 -10.15 -9.26 -1.28
N GLU A 54 -10.31 -9.57 0.02
CA GLU A 54 -9.27 -10.16 0.87
C GLU A 54 -8.66 -11.43 0.26
N ASP A 55 -9.50 -12.35 -0.19
CA ASP A 55 -9.06 -13.65 -0.70
C ASP A 55 -8.28 -13.51 -2.02
N GLU A 56 -8.75 -12.68 -2.94
CA GLU A 56 -8.05 -12.42 -4.20
C GLU A 56 -6.73 -11.69 -3.96
N PHE A 57 -6.75 -10.66 -3.12
CA PHE A 57 -5.58 -9.88 -2.76
C PHE A 57 -4.49 -10.74 -2.13
N ILE A 58 -4.85 -11.56 -1.14
CA ILE A 58 -3.92 -12.50 -0.51
C ILE A 58 -3.45 -13.58 -1.50
N GLY A 59 -4.33 -14.04 -2.38
CA GLY A 59 -3.97 -14.95 -3.46
C GLY A 59 -2.86 -14.37 -4.35
N ASN A 60 -3.00 -13.11 -4.76
CA ASN A 60 -2.01 -12.39 -5.56
C ASN A 60 -0.67 -12.21 -4.81
N ILE A 61 -0.73 -11.87 -3.51
CA ILE A 61 0.47 -11.76 -2.67
C ILE A 61 1.18 -13.10 -2.57
N ASN A 62 0.47 -14.19 -2.23
CA ASN A 62 1.04 -15.52 -2.09
C ASN A 62 1.64 -16.04 -3.41
N GLU A 63 1.01 -15.74 -4.54
CA GLU A 63 1.56 -16.07 -5.87
C GLU A 63 2.90 -15.37 -6.12
N ALA A 64 3.07 -14.14 -5.64
CA ALA A 64 4.27 -13.35 -5.82
C ALA A 64 5.44 -13.77 -4.91
N ILE A 65 5.17 -14.01 -3.63
CA ILE A 65 6.21 -14.19 -2.60
C ILE A 65 6.12 -15.49 -1.81
N GLY A 66 5.13 -16.36 -2.08
CA GLY A 66 4.91 -17.61 -1.32
C GLY A 66 4.61 -17.31 0.14
N ASP A 67 5.26 -18.05 1.04
CA ASP A 67 5.08 -17.91 2.49
C ASP A 67 6.00 -16.85 3.14
N ARG A 68 6.67 -16.01 2.35
CA ARG A 68 7.49 -14.94 2.91
C ARG A 68 6.62 -13.94 3.66
N PRO A 69 7.06 -13.45 4.83
CA PRO A 69 6.35 -12.38 5.54
C PRO A 69 6.44 -11.05 4.76
N ILE A 70 5.45 -10.20 4.99
CA ILE A 70 5.54 -8.77 4.62
C ILE A 70 6.12 -8.06 5.83
N ASP A 71 7.25 -7.37 5.62
CA ASP A 71 7.96 -6.64 6.68
C ASP A 71 7.36 -5.23 6.85
N TYR A 72 7.00 -4.59 5.74
CA TYR A 72 6.48 -3.22 5.73
C TYR A 72 5.19 -3.11 4.92
N LEU A 73 4.25 -2.31 5.44
CA LEU A 73 3.13 -1.76 4.67
C LEU A 73 3.34 -0.25 4.55
N VAL A 74 3.58 0.22 3.34
CA VAL A 74 3.64 1.66 3.04
C VAL A 74 2.21 2.14 2.81
N VAL A 75 1.79 3.18 3.54
CA VAL A 75 0.49 3.82 3.34
C VAL A 75 0.72 5.17 2.66
N ASN A 76 0.59 5.17 1.33
CA ASN A 76 0.66 6.40 0.53
C ASN A 76 -0.60 7.24 0.71
N HIS A 77 -1.76 6.57 0.86
CA HIS A 77 -3.07 7.21 0.89
C HIS A 77 -4.05 6.48 1.81
N MET A 78 -4.97 7.24 2.44
CA MET A 78 -5.91 6.70 3.45
C MET A 78 -7.35 6.56 2.94
N GLU A 79 -7.62 6.82 1.66
CA GLU A 79 -8.92 6.54 1.08
C GLU A 79 -9.23 5.04 1.18
N PRO A 80 -10.50 4.62 1.40
CA PRO A 80 -10.85 3.22 1.68
C PRO A 80 -10.33 2.21 0.65
N ASP A 81 -10.29 2.56 -0.63
CA ASP A 81 -9.79 1.70 -1.70
C ASP A 81 -8.26 1.49 -1.67
N HIS A 82 -7.54 2.25 -0.84
CA HIS A 82 -6.12 2.07 -0.54
C HIS A 82 -5.86 1.55 0.87
N SER A 83 -6.81 1.70 1.80
CA SER A 83 -6.56 1.49 3.23
C SER A 83 -7.45 0.46 3.92
N SER A 84 -8.56 0.01 3.29
CA SER A 84 -9.55 -0.83 3.96
C SER A 84 -8.97 -2.10 4.59
N LEU A 85 -7.94 -2.70 4.01
CA LEU A 85 -7.38 -3.95 4.52
C LEU A 85 -6.21 -3.77 5.49
N ILE A 86 -5.90 -2.55 5.96
CA ILE A 86 -4.80 -2.31 6.90
C ILE A 86 -4.92 -3.19 8.16
N SER A 87 -6.10 -3.21 8.81
CA SER A 87 -6.33 -4.03 10.02
C SER A 87 -6.15 -5.52 9.73
N TYR A 88 -6.70 -5.99 8.61
CA TYR A 88 -6.57 -7.38 8.17
C TYR A 88 -5.09 -7.77 7.94
N MET A 89 -4.29 -6.89 7.32
CA MET A 89 -2.86 -7.12 7.09
C MET A 89 -2.07 -7.18 8.40
N LEU A 90 -2.40 -6.34 9.39
CA LEU A 90 -1.78 -6.35 10.71
C LEU A 90 -2.06 -7.62 11.50
N GLU A 91 -3.28 -8.17 11.38
CA GLU A 91 -3.65 -9.45 12.01
C GLU A 91 -2.94 -10.62 11.34
N ARG A 92 -2.88 -10.61 10.01
CA ARG A 92 -2.26 -11.69 9.23
C ARG A 92 -0.74 -11.73 9.36
N TYR A 93 -0.10 -10.56 9.46
CA TYR A 93 1.35 -10.42 9.56
C TYR A 93 1.74 -9.73 10.88
N PRO A 94 1.87 -10.49 11.99
CA PRO A 94 2.09 -9.90 13.32
C PRO A 94 3.35 -9.06 13.47
N SER A 95 4.36 -9.27 12.61
CA SER A 95 5.62 -8.50 12.61
C SER A 95 5.63 -7.32 11.65
N LEU A 96 4.57 -7.13 10.84
CA LEU A 96 4.46 -6.04 9.87
C LEU A 96 4.53 -4.69 10.56
N VAL A 97 5.32 -3.77 10.01
CA VAL A 97 5.41 -2.36 10.44
C VAL A 97 4.83 -1.47 9.35
N ILE A 98 3.98 -0.54 9.73
CA ILE A 98 3.44 0.45 8.81
C ILE A 98 4.44 1.59 8.64
N LEU A 99 4.76 1.95 7.39
CA LEU A 99 5.51 3.16 7.03
C LEU A 99 4.51 4.22 6.57
N ALA A 100 4.42 5.31 7.31
CA ALA A 100 3.45 6.37 7.05
C ALA A 100 3.99 7.73 7.50
N ASN A 101 3.44 8.81 6.97
CA ASN A 101 3.82 10.13 7.44
C ASN A 101 3.05 10.55 8.71
N ALA A 102 3.48 11.65 9.33
CA ALA A 102 2.91 12.12 10.60
C ALA A 102 1.41 12.50 10.52
N LYS A 103 0.89 12.86 9.35
CA LYS A 103 -0.54 13.19 9.16
C LYS A 103 -1.40 11.93 9.04
N THR A 104 -0.84 10.84 8.54
CA THR A 104 -1.50 9.55 8.42
C THR A 104 -1.72 8.88 9.79
N LEU A 105 -0.80 9.09 10.76
CA LEU A 105 -0.87 8.43 12.08
C LEU A 105 -2.21 8.61 12.82
N PRO A 106 -2.79 9.82 12.96
CA PRO A 106 -4.09 9.96 13.62
C PRO A 106 -5.22 9.26 12.86
N MET A 107 -5.14 9.15 11.54
CA MET A 107 -6.13 8.43 10.73
C MET A 107 -6.02 6.92 10.93
N LEU A 108 -4.81 6.36 10.95
CA LEU A 108 -4.54 4.95 11.29
C LEU A 108 -5.09 4.58 12.66
N LYS A 109 -4.89 5.44 13.65
CA LYS A 109 -5.42 5.25 15.00
C LYS A 109 -6.95 5.36 15.05
N GLY A 110 -7.53 6.33 14.34
CA GLY A 110 -8.97 6.61 14.35
C GLY A 110 -9.81 5.60 13.55
N TYR A 111 -9.34 5.20 12.39
CA TYR A 111 -10.12 4.32 11.50
C TYR A 111 -9.80 2.83 11.67
N HIS A 112 -8.55 2.50 11.98
CA HIS A 112 -8.07 1.12 12.01
C HIS A 112 -7.59 0.65 13.39
N ASN A 113 -7.67 1.50 14.43
CA ASN A 113 -7.18 1.22 15.80
C ASN A 113 -5.72 0.71 15.81
N VAL A 114 -4.88 1.21 14.90
CA VAL A 114 -3.48 0.78 14.79
C VAL A 114 -2.69 1.24 16.02
N PRO A 115 -2.01 0.32 16.73
CA PRO A 115 -1.10 0.68 17.81
C PRO A 115 0.08 1.51 17.28
N GLU A 116 0.45 2.57 18.00
CA GLU A 116 1.50 3.50 17.54
C GLU A 116 2.86 2.82 17.38
N GLU A 117 3.15 1.82 18.19
CA GLU A 117 4.36 1.00 18.11
C GLU A 117 4.47 0.16 16.84
N ARG A 118 3.37 0.02 16.10
CA ARG A 118 3.33 -0.65 14.79
C ARG A 118 3.55 0.31 13.62
N VAL A 119 3.78 1.61 13.91
CA VAL A 119 3.94 2.66 12.89
C VAL A 119 5.32 3.28 13.01
N GLN A 120 6.08 3.23 11.94
CA GLN A 120 7.29 4.02 11.74
C GLN A 120 6.93 5.25 10.92
N ILE A 121 7.09 6.43 11.52
CA ILE A 121 6.89 7.70 10.80
C ILE A 121 8.07 7.94 9.87
N VAL A 122 7.75 8.23 8.62
CA VAL A 122 8.73 8.63 7.60
C VAL A 122 8.57 10.11 7.25
N ALA A 123 9.69 10.78 6.98
CA ALA A 123 9.76 12.19 6.65
C ALA A 123 10.00 12.43 5.15
N GLU A 124 9.91 13.69 4.72
CA GLU A 124 10.26 14.13 3.36
C GLU A 124 11.67 13.69 2.98
N ALA A 125 11.78 13.04 1.83
CA ALA A 125 13.02 12.50 1.27
C ALA A 125 13.75 11.44 2.14
N GLU A 126 13.12 10.94 3.20
CA GLU A 126 13.66 9.83 3.99
C GLU A 126 13.66 8.53 3.18
N SER A 127 14.68 7.70 3.40
CA SER A 127 14.78 6.38 2.75
C SER A 127 14.77 5.25 3.77
N VAL A 128 14.07 4.16 3.42
CA VAL A 128 14.06 2.90 4.18
C VAL A 128 14.61 1.79 3.30
N SER A 129 15.66 1.12 3.78
CA SER A 129 16.28 0.01 3.06
C SER A 129 15.49 -1.28 3.21
N LEU A 130 15.31 -1.99 2.08
CA LEU A 130 14.74 -3.34 2.03
C LEU A 130 15.83 -4.43 1.89
N GLY A 131 17.11 -4.05 1.95
CA GLY A 131 18.23 -4.95 1.63
C GLY A 131 18.38 -5.15 0.11
N GLY A 132 19.37 -4.48 -0.47
CA GLY A 132 19.62 -4.46 -1.91
C GLY A 132 18.72 -3.54 -2.73
N CYS A 133 17.77 -2.85 -2.12
CA CYS A 133 17.00 -1.73 -2.67
C CYS A 133 16.44 -0.84 -1.55
N SER A 134 16.00 0.37 -1.90
CA SER A 134 15.55 1.37 -0.94
C SER A 134 14.31 2.10 -1.44
N LEU A 135 13.35 2.30 -0.53
CA LEU A 135 12.17 3.13 -0.76
C LEU A 135 12.43 4.52 -0.20
N ARG A 136 12.21 5.54 -1.01
CA ARG A 136 12.27 6.95 -0.60
C ARG A 136 10.88 7.57 -0.67
N PHE A 137 10.54 8.40 0.30
CA PHE A 137 9.21 8.96 0.47
C PHE A 137 9.19 10.45 0.16
N TYR A 138 8.17 10.89 -0.57
CA TYR A 138 7.93 12.29 -0.86
C TYR A 138 6.51 12.67 -0.48
N MET A 139 6.37 13.79 0.22
CA MET A 139 5.06 14.27 0.66
C MET A 139 4.35 14.99 -0.48
N ALA A 140 3.10 14.61 -0.74
CA ALA A 140 2.24 15.19 -1.75
C ALA A 140 0.92 15.72 -1.13
N PRO A 141 0.99 16.64 -0.12
CA PRO A 141 -0.17 17.07 0.63
C PRO A 141 -1.20 17.72 -0.27
N MET A 142 -2.48 17.36 -0.10
CA MET A 142 -3.63 17.82 -0.89
C MET A 142 -3.64 17.35 -2.35
N VAL A 143 -2.87 16.32 -2.66
CA VAL A 143 -2.89 15.64 -3.96
C VAL A 143 -3.19 14.14 -3.73
N HIS A 144 -4.52 13.76 -3.55
CA HIS A 144 -5.64 14.73 -3.42
C HIS A 144 -6.08 14.92 -1.95
N TRP A 145 -5.61 14.12 -0.99
CA TRP A 145 -5.88 14.25 0.44
C TRP A 145 -4.70 14.88 1.20
N PRO A 146 -4.94 15.42 2.44
CA PRO A 146 -3.90 16.16 3.18
C PRO A 146 -2.71 15.32 3.63
N GLU A 147 -2.87 14.00 3.76
CA GLU A 147 -1.83 13.05 4.21
C GLU A 147 -1.11 12.36 3.04
N THR A 148 -1.54 12.55 1.80
CA THR A 148 -0.97 11.82 0.65
C THR A 148 0.55 11.96 0.58
N MET A 149 1.21 10.85 0.33
CA MET A 149 2.62 10.77 -0.04
C MET A 149 2.80 9.83 -1.22
N VAL A 150 3.96 9.88 -1.86
CA VAL A 150 4.35 8.98 -2.94
C VAL A 150 5.65 8.27 -2.58
N THR A 151 5.85 7.09 -3.10
CA THR A 151 7.00 6.23 -2.79
C THR A 151 7.84 6.00 -4.04
N TRP A 152 9.14 6.22 -3.92
CA TRP A 152 10.12 6.05 -4.99
C TRP A 152 11.04 4.87 -4.69
N LEU A 153 11.09 3.88 -5.59
CA LEU A 153 12.10 2.82 -5.56
C LEU A 153 13.35 3.32 -6.28
N GLU A 154 14.41 3.57 -5.51
CA GLU A 154 15.60 4.27 -5.99
C GLU A 154 16.33 3.51 -7.09
N GLU A 155 16.56 2.21 -6.89
CA GLU A 155 17.38 1.37 -7.78
C GLU A 155 16.74 1.11 -9.15
N GLU A 156 15.41 1.12 -9.22
CA GLU A 156 14.69 0.88 -10.48
C GLU A 156 14.07 2.15 -11.08
N GLY A 157 14.21 3.30 -10.39
CA GLY A 157 13.67 4.56 -10.87
C GLY A 157 12.14 4.53 -11.01
N THR A 158 11.45 3.80 -10.11
CA THR A 158 9.99 3.60 -10.19
C THR A 158 9.27 4.40 -9.12
N LEU A 159 8.27 5.18 -9.53
CA LEU A 159 7.40 5.95 -8.65
C LEU A 159 6.07 5.22 -8.46
N PHE A 160 5.70 4.97 -7.21
CA PHE A 160 4.35 4.56 -6.81
C PHE A 160 3.59 5.82 -6.41
N SER A 161 2.84 6.35 -7.35
CA SER A 161 2.18 7.65 -7.20
C SER A 161 0.85 7.58 -6.43
N GLY A 162 0.30 6.38 -6.24
CA GLY A 162 -1.05 6.21 -5.74
C GLY A 162 -2.07 6.66 -6.78
N ASP A 163 -3.04 7.38 -6.32
CA ASP A 163 -4.12 7.97 -7.09
C ASP A 163 -3.70 9.11 -8.00
#